data_91d0e3910c527c8fd13236fef66f0875
#
_entry.id   91d0e3910c527c8fd13236fef66f0875
#
_cell.length_a   1.000
_cell.length_b   1.000
_cell.length_c   1.000
_cell.angle_alpha   90.00
_cell.angle_beta   90.00
_cell.angle_gamma   90.00
#
_symmetry.space_group_name_H-M   'P 1'
#
loop_
_entity.id
_entity.type
_entity.pdbx_description
1 polymer ?
#
loop_
_entity_poly.entity_id
_entity_poly.type
_entity_poly.pdbx_seq_one_letter_code
_entity_poly.pdbx_strand_id
1 'polypeptide(L)'
;MAQDRARVPLAHRLTYAAFLTATDAEARVAWHRWRGDYPDREQALPRADAACTRTQAEFHVIDPDALAPAEEARALVECIRSMHTADDEPQGVWARCTALRTAFVDAARQCLADQL
;
A
#
# COMPACT_ATOMS: atom_id res chain seq x y z
N MET A 1 -6.62 -30.94 5.84
CA MET A 1 -6.81 -30.88 7.26
C MET A 1 -7.24 -29.48 7.69
N ALA A 2 -8.12 -29.37 8.65
CA ALA A 2 -8.78 -28.10 8.99
C ALA A 2 -7.82 -27.00 9.44
N GLN A 3 -6.72 -27.34 10.12
CA GLN A 3 -5.74 -26.35 10.59
C GLN A 3 -4.95 -25.74 9.45
N ASP A 4 -4.62 -26.51 8.41
CA ASP A 4 -3.88 -26.00 7.25
C ASP A 4 -4.75 -25.10 6.39
N ARG A 5 -6.04 -25.40 6.29
CA ARG A 5 -7.01 -24.54 5.57
C ARG A 5 -7.19 -23.18 6.24
N ALA A 6 -7.08 -23.11 7.57
CA ALA A 6 -7.19 -21.87 8.31
C ALA A 6 -5.90 -21.05 8.26
N ARG A 7 -4.72 -21.67 8.10
CA ARG A 7 -3.43 -20.97 8.08
C ARG A 7 -3.22 -20.09 6.87
N VAL A 8 -3.59 -20.58 5.67
CA VAL A 8 -3.38 -19.83 4.43
C VAL A 8 -4.21 -18.55 4.40
N PRO A 9 -5.53 -18.56 4.67
CA PRO A 9 -6.30 -17.31 4.74
C PRO A 9 -5.79 -16.35 5.81
N LEU A 10 -5.35 -16.85 6.97
CA LEU A 10 -4.82 -16.00 8.03
C LEU A 10 -3.50 -15.34 7.59
N ALA A 11 -2.60 -16.11 6.96
CA ALA A 11 -1.34 -15.59 6.45
C ALA A 11 -1.58 -14.51 5.40
N HIS A 12 -2.50 -14.71 4.46
CA HIS A 12 -2.87 -13.72 3.45
C HIS A 12 -3.47 -12.46 4.08
N ARG A 13 -4.33 -12.63 5.08
CA ARG A 13 -4.93 -11.51 5.81
C ARG A 13 -3.86 -10.65 6.48
N LEU A 14 -2.88 -11.27 7.12
CA LEU A 14 -1.77 -10.56 7.76
C LEU A 14 -0.90 -9.84 6.71
N THR A 15 -0.66 -10.47 5.58
CA THR A 15 0.08 -9.89 4.46
C THR A 15 -0.63 -8.65 3.91
N TYR A 16 -1.93 -8.73 3.69
CA TYR A 16 -2.71 -7.59 3.19
C TYR A 16 -2.73 -6.45 4.20
N ALA A 17 -2.86 -6.76 5.50
CA ALA A 17 -2.81 -5.76 6.56
C ALA A 17 -1.45 -5.06 6.63
N ALA A 18 -0.36 -5.82 6.53
CA ALA A 18 0.99 -5.26 6.52
C ALA A 18 1.22 -4.36 5.31
N PHE A 19 0.74 -4.76 4.14
CA PHE A 19 0.82 -3.95 2.93
C PHE A 19 0.04 -2.64 3.09
N LEU A 20 -1.18 -2.67 3.61
CA LEU A 20 -1.98 -1.47 3.85
C LEU A 20 -1.32 -0.53 4.86
N THR A 21 -0.75 -1.07 5.93
CA THR A 21 -0.02 -0.28 6.91
C THR A 21 1.17 0.43 6.27
N ALA A 22 1.92 -0.28 5.43
CA ALA A 22 3.08 0.28 4.74
C ALA A 22 2.66 1.37 3.73
N THR A 23 1.63 1.12 2.93
CA THR A 23 1.15 2.09 1.93
C THR A 23 0.54 3.32 2.58
N ASP A 24 -0.20 3.16 3.69
CA ASP A 24 -0.76 4.29 4.43
C ASP A 24 0.35 5.17 5.00
N ALA A 25 1.40 4.57 5.54
CA ALA A 25 2.56 5.31 6.04
C ALA A 25 3.28 6.06 4.93
N GLU A 26 3.50 5.42 3.78
CA GLU A 26 4.15 6.06 2.63
C GLU A 26 3.31 7.21 2.08
N ALA A 27 2.00 7.03 1.96
CA ALA A 27 1.11 8.08 1.48
C ALA A 27 1.14 9.30 2.41
N ARG A 28 1.20 9.08 3.72
CA ARG A 28 1.29 10.16 4.71
C ARG A 28 2.62 10.91 4.58
N VAL A 29 3.72 10.20 4.41
CA VAL A 29 5.03 10.81 4.20
C VAL A 29 5.04 11.65 2.92
N ALA A 30 4.50 11.12 1.83
CA ALA A 30 4.43 11.82 0.55
C ALA A 30 3.59 13.11 0.67
N TRP A 31 2.46 13.04 1.35
CA TRP A 31 1.58 14.18 1.56
C TRP A 31 2.26 15.30 2.35
N HIS A 32 2.87 14.95 3.50
CA HIS A 32 3.57 15.94 4.33
C HIS A 32 4.79 16.52 3.64
N ARG A 33 5.52 15.71 2.90
CA ARG A 33 6.66 16.17 2.11
C ARG A 33 6.21 17.23 1.09
N TRP A 34 5.11 16.97 0.40
CA TRP A 34 4.57 17.92 -0.57
C TRP A 34 4.13 19.21 0.11
N ARG A 35 3.43 19.13 1.22
CA ARG A 35 2.98 20.31 1.98
C ARG A 35 4.13 21.09 2.60
N GLY A 36 5.28 20.49 2.77
CA GLY A 36 6.41 21.12 3.43
C GLY A 36 6.22 21.33 4.93
N ASP A 37 5.27 20.63 5.53
CA ASP A 37 4.95 20.75 6.97
C ASP A 37 5.58 19.66 7.82
N TYR A 38 6.58 18.98 7.30
CA TYR A 38 7.39 18.04 8.07
C TYR A 38 8.16 18.78 9.15
N PRO A 39 8.09 18.33 10.41
CA PRO A 39 8.81 19.00 11.50
C PRO A 39 10.32 19.03 11.31
N ASP A 40 10.88 18.08 10.58
CA ASP A 40 12.30 17.96 10.33
C ASP A 40 12.52 17.63 8.84
N ARG A 41 12.89 18.65 8.06
CA ARG A 41 13.14 18.53 6.62
C ARG A 41 14.32 17.60 6.32
N GLU A 42 15.31 17.54 7.21
CA GLU A 42 16.48 16.67 7.00
C GLU A 42 16.11 15.20 7.09
N GLN A 43 15.09 14.86 7.88
CA GLN A 43 14.62 13.49 8.03
C GLN A 43 13.52 13.11 7.05
N ALA A 44 12.92 14.08 6.36
CA ALA A 44 11.82 13.81 5.43
C ALA A 44 12.23 12.87 4.29
N LEU A 45 13.39 13.09 3.69
CA LEU A 45 13.89 12.27 2.58
C LEU A 45 14.23 10.84 3.03
N PRO A 46 15.02 10.63 4.10
CA PRO A 46 15.26 9.28 4.61
C PRO A 46 13.99 8.54 5.01
N ARG A 47 13.01 9.24 5.58
CA ARG A 47 11.71 8.62 5.93
C ARG A 47 10.92 8.20 4.69
N ALA A 48 10.94 9.02 3.63
CA ALA A 48 10.31 8.69 2.36
C ALA A 48 10.95 7.44 1.76
N ASP A 49 12.27 7.37 1.75
CA ASP A 49 13.01 6.21 1.23
C ASP A 49 12.71 4.95 2.05
N ALA A 50 12.67 5.05 3.38
CA ALA A 50 12.35 3.93 4.25
C ALA A 50 10.91 3.45 4.02
N ALA A 51 9.96 4.36 3.86
CA ALA A 51 8.57 4.03 3.58
C ALA A 51 8.43 3.34 2.22
N CYS A 52 9.09 3.84 1.18
CA CYS A 52 9.11 3.21 -0.15
C CYS A 52 9.70 1.81 -0.09
N THR A 53 10.81 1.63 0.62
CA THR A 53 11.45 0.32 0.78
C THR A 53 10.53 -0.68 1.46
N ARG A 54 9.85 -0.26 2.53
CA ARG A 54 8.90 -1.11 3.25
C ARG A 54 7.72 -1.49 2.36
N THR A 55 7.15 -0.54 1.65
CA THR A 55 6.03 -0.78 0.74
C THR A 55 6.43 -1.77 -0.35
N GLN A 56 7.63 -1.62 -0.93
CA GLN A 56 8.14 -2.52 -1.95
C GLN A 56 8.32 -3.94 -1.41
N ALA A 57 8.85 -4.08 -0.19
CA ALA A 57 9.02 -5.39 0.45
C ALA A 57 7.68 -6.08 0.65
N GLU A 58 6.68 -5.36 1.18
CA GLU A 58 5.34 -5.93 1.39
C GLU A 58 4.64 -6.25 0.06
N PHE A 59 4.84 -5.43 -0.97
CA PHE A 59 4.31 -5.69 -2.31
C PHE A 59 4.88 -6.98 -2.89
N HIS A 60 6.18 -7.24 -2.72
CA HIS A 60 6.80 -8.46 -3.22
C HIS A 60 6.24 -9.73 -2.57
N VAL A 61 5.73 -9.64 -1.34
CA VAL A 61 5.08 -10.79 -0.68
C VAL A 61 3.73 -11.10 -1.32
N ILE A 62 3.03 -10.08 -1.82
CA ILE A 62 1.72 -10.24 -2.47
C ILE A 62 1.86 -10.79 -3.91
N ASP A 63 2.88 -10.31 -4.64
CA ASP A 63 2.99 -10.46 -6.10
C ASP A 63 3.11 -11.91 -6.61
N PRO A 64 3.83 -12.86 -5.96
CA PRO A 64 4.11 -14.14 -6.61
C PRO A 64 2.89 -15.04 -6.83
N ASP A 65 1.86 -14.96 -5.98
CA ASP A 65 0.83 -15.99 -5.93
C ASP A 65 -0.60 -15.44 -6.05
N ALA A 66 -0.80 -14.15 -6.14
CA ALA A 66 -2.14 -13.56 -6.13
C ALA A 66 -2.40 -12.79 -7.42
N LEU A 67 -3.34 -13.29 -8.22
CA LEU A 67 -3.66 -12.67 -9.50
C LEU A 67 -4.46 -11.37 -9.33
N ALA A 68 -5.43 -11.33 -8.43
CA ALA A 68 -6.33 -10.19 -8.32
C ALA A 68 -5.80 -9.06 -7.42
N PRO A 69 -5.41 -9.28 -6.14
CA PRO A 69 -4.93 -8.15 -5.34
C PRO A 69 -3.60 -7.58 -5.82
N ALA A 70 -2.80 -8.33 -6.59
CA ALA A 70 -1.52 -7.86 -7.10
C ALA A 70 -1.67 -6.68 -8.07
N GLU A 71 -2.70 -6.68 -8.92
CA GLU A 71 -2.95 -5.57 -9.84
C GLU A 71 -3.38 -4.32 -9.09
N GLU A 72 -4.32 -4.44 -8.15
CA GLU A 72 -4.78 -3.33 -7.33
C GLU A 72 -3.67 -2.82 -6.42
N ALA A 73 -2.84 -3.71 -5.88
CA ALA A 73 -1.68 -3.33 -5.07
C ALA A 73 -0.69 -2.52 -5.90
N ARG A 74 -0.39 -2.95 -7.12
CA ARG A 74 0.51 -2.24 -8.04
C ARG A 74 -0.02 -0.86 -8.38
N ALA A 75 -1.30 -0.74 -8.71
CA ALA A 75 -1.93 0.53 -9.03
C ALA A 75 -1.85 1.50 -7.85
N LEU A 76 -2.08 1.01 -6.62
CA LEU A 76 -1.98 1.81 -5.42
C LEU A 76 -0.54 2.31 -5.19
N VAL A 77 0.45 1.43 -5.30
CA VAL A 77 1.87 1.78 -5.14
C VAL A 77 2.29 2.83 -6.17
N GLU A 78 1.92 2.65 -7.43
CA GLU A 78 2.24 3.61 -8.50
C GLU A 78 1.60 4.97 -8.25
N CYS A 79 0.36 4.99 -7.77
CA CYS A 79 -0.33 6.23 -7.44
C CYS A 79 0.37 6.98 -6.31
N ILE A 80 0.76 6.28 -5.24
CA ILE A 80 1.48 6.88 -4.11
C ILE A 80 2.83 7.43 -4.58
N ARG A 81 3.54 6.71 -5.44
CA ARG A 81 4.81 7.18 -6.00
C ARG A 81 4.65 8.43 -6.85
N SER A 82 3.55 8.53 -7.59
CA SER A 82 3.27 9.74 -8.35
C SER A 82 3.07 10.97 -7.46
N MET A 83 2.63 10.78 -6.23
CA MET A 83 2.50 11.85 -5.25
C MET A 83 3.86 12.43 -4.83
N HIS A 84 4.91 11.58 -4.74
CA HIS A 84 6.27 12.05 -4.42
C HIS A 84 6.85 12.97 -5.47
N THR A 85 6.43 12.84 -6.73
CA THR A 85 6.96 13.61 -7.85
C THR A 85 5.98 14.65 -8.38
N ALA A 86 4.84 14.87 -7.70
CA ALA A 86 3.85 15.83 -8.12
C ALA A 86 4.37 17.26 -7.91
N ASP A 87 4.36 18.06 -8.98
CA ASP A 87 4.71 19.49 -8.93
C ASP A 87 3.52 20.34 -8.49
N ASP A 88 2.32 19.88 -8.78
CA ASP A 88 1.07 20.58 -8.47
C ASP A 88 0.41 19.99 -7.21
N GLU A 89 -0.63 20.67 -6.73
CA GLU A 89 -1.38 20.26 -5.55
C GLU A 89 -1.87 18.80 -5.70
N PRO A 90 -1.49 17.89 -4.79
CA PRO A 90 -1.74 16.45 -4.95
C PRO A 90 -3.13 16.02 -4.49
N GLN A 91 -4.10 16.92 -4.33
CA GLN A 91 -5.44 16.56 -3.86
C GLN A 91 -6.11 15.54 -4.76
N GLY A 92 -6.02 15.72 -6.08
CA GLY A 92 -6.55 14.75 -7.03
C GLY A 92 -5.86 13.40 -6.96
N VAL A 93 -4.54 13.41 -6.76
CA VAL A 93 -3.75 12.18 -6.57
C VAL A 93 -4.14 11.49 -5.26
N TRP A 94 -4.32 12.27 -4.19
CA TRP A 94 -4.76 11.73 -2.90
C TRP A 94 -6.12 11.03 -3.01
N ALA A 95 -7.09 11.68 -3.67
CA ALA A 95 -8.42 11.10 -3.90
C ALA A 95 -8.33 9.81 -4.71
N ARG A 96 -7.48 9.78 -5.75
CA ARG A 96 -7.26 8.59 -6.56
C ARG A 96 -6.60 7.47 -5.75
N CYS A 97 -5.61 7.79 -4.92
CA CYS A 97 -4.97 6.82 -4.04
C CYS A 97 -5.99 6.22 -3.06
N THR A 98 -6.88 7.04 -2.50
CA THR A 98 -7.94 6.57 -1.61
C THR A 98 -8.88 5.60 -2.33
N ALA A 99 -9.27 5.91 -3.57
CA ALA A 99 -10.11 5.03 -4.39
C ALA A 99 -9.39 3.71 -4.71
N LEU A 100 -8.09 3.78 -5.04
CA LEU A 100 -7.29 2.58 -5.33
C LEU A 100 -7.07 1.73 -4.08
N ARG A 101 -6.93 2.37 -2.92
CA ARG A 101 -6.86 1.64 -1.64
C ARG A 101 -8.15 0.87 -1.39
N THR A 102 -9.30 1.49 -1.61
CA THR A 102 -10.60 0.83 -1.49
C THR A 102 -10.71 -0.35 -2.45
N ALA A 103 -10.28 -0.18 -3.70
CA ALA A 103 -10.28 -1.25 -4.70
C ALA A 103 -9.40 -2.43 -4.25
N PHE A 104 -8.24 -2.16 -3.68
CA PHE A 104 -7.37 -3.20 -3.13
C PHE A 104 -8.05 -3.94 -1.98
N VAL A 105 -8.64 -3.23 -1.03
CA VAL A 105 -9.34 -3.83 0.12
C VAL A 105 -10.47 -4.74 -0.35
N ASP A 106 -11.25 -4.28 -1.33
CA ASP A 106 -12.36 -5.08 -1.87
C ASP A 106 -11.85 -6.33 -2.58
N ALA A 107 -10.79 -6.22 -3.38
CA ALA A 107 -10.17 -7.36 -4.05
C ALA A 107 -9.58 -8.35 -3.05
N ALA A 108 -8.92 -7.86 -2.00
CA ALA A 108 -8.36 -8.71 -0.94
C ALA A 108 -9.46 -9.45 -0.19
N ARG A 109 -10.55 -8.78 0.15
CA ARG A 109 -11.71 -9.42 0.79
C ARG A 109 -12.33 -10.50 -0.08
N GLN A 110 -12.44 -10.24 -1.38
CA GLN A 110 -12.96 -11.23 -2.33
C GLN A 110 -12.04 -12.44 -2.41
N CYS A 111 -10.73 -12.23 -2.49
CA CYS A 111 -9.76 -13.33 -2.49
C CYS A 111 -9.84 -14.17 -1.22
N LEU A 112 -9.99 -13.53 -0.05
CA LEU A 112 -10.14 -14.25 1.22
C LEU A 112 -11.44 -15.05 1.25
N ALA A 113 -12.53 -14.50 0.75
CA ALA A 113 -13.82 -15.18 0.65
C ALA A 113 -13.74 -16.41 -0.26
N ASP A 114 -13.04 -16.29 -1.39
CA ASP A 114 -12.88 -17.39 -2.36
C ASP A 114 -12.02 -18.53 -1.80
N GLN A 115 -11.17 -18.26 -0.78
CA GLN A 115 -10.35 -19.28 -0.13
C GLN A 115 -11.09 -20.07 0.96
N LEU A 116 -12.25 -19.58 1.36
CA LEU A 116 -13.09 -20.26 2.36
C LEU A 116 -14.07 -21.21 1.67
#